data_0cea27770fe9e3e230a56ef9ecd0c195
#
_entry.id   0cea27770fe9e3e230a56ef9ecd0c195
#
_cell.length_a   1.000
_cell.length_b   1.000
_cell.length_c   1.000
_cell.angle_alpha   90.00
_cell.angle_beta   90.00
_cell.angle_gamma   90.00
#
_symmetry.space_group_name_H-M   'P 1'
#
loop_
_entity.id
_entity.type
_entity.pdbx_description
1 polymer ?
#
loop_
_entity_poly.entity_id
_entity_poly.type
_entity_poly.pdbx_seq_one_letter_code
_entity_poly.pdbx_strand_id
1 'polypeptide(L)'
;HVEGLDTDFRDAVNEASPPRNTGTLSSYSSEENRRILQAARSDVRAAAVRIRAGRELLADWRRGDLLHQPEETQQRGELLDHIDRHDDVPRYASKASPGDPHAGLPKKWVARLGPVPDHFASLHLTGFDVGAFAVLLVGLTGQNPTTIAKATVEHHRPDGHAGGPPSAAIRLDKPRRGSRRYMDVALTSVPPWARHGMPAGDTASRPGDTLDLHTPFGVYILLLELAAPARGRLDTDVIFAWWSPKGGKGAGRGYRNRLDHFQIRDW
;
A
#
# COMPACT_ATOMS: atom_id res chain seq x y z
N HIS A 1 38.33 7.90 23.11
CA HIS A 1 38.74 8.62 24.34
C HIS A 1 38.52 10.11 24.11
N VAL A 2 37.51 10.67 24.75
CA VAL A 2 37.36 12.11 24.91
C VAL A 2 37.97 12.43 26.26
N GLU A 3 39.28 12.70 26.25
CA GLU A 3 39.96 13.27 27.39
C GLU A 3 39.53 14.73 27.54
N GLY A 4 38.92 15.08 28.67
CA GLY A 4 38.61 16.47 29.05
C GLY A 4 37.16 16.73 29.45
N LEU A 5 36.30 15.77 29.56
CA LEU A 5 34.96 15.98 30.15
C LEU A 5 35.07 15.88 31.68
N ASP A 6 34.57 16.92 32.35
CA ASP A 6 34.45 16.99 33.80
C ASP A 6 33.68 15.74 34.33
N THR A 7 34.17 15.21 35.46
CA THR A 7 33.59 14.03 36.10
C THR A 7 32.12 14.27 36.45
N ASP A 8 31.79 15.47 36.91
CA ASP A 8 30.46 15.88 37.30
C ASP A 8 29.48 15.88 36.10
N PHE A 9 29.97 16.23 34.88
CA PHE A 9 29.17 16.13 33.65
C PHE A 9 28.92 14.70 33.22
N ARG A 10 29.90 13.80 33.40
CA ARG A 10 29.73 12.37 33.11
C ARG A 10 28.71 11.73 34.05
N ASP A 11 28.77 12.06 35.31
CA ASP A 11 27.86 11.57 36.34
C ASP A 11 26.44 12.08 36.11
N ALA A 12 26.27 13.36 35.77
CA ALA A 12 25.00 13.96 35.42
C ALA A 12 24.38 13.33 34.13
N VAL A 13 25.20 12.99 33.12
CA VAL A 13 24.74 12.31 31.91
C VAL A 13 24.34 10.86 32.20
N ASN A 14 25.03 10.18 33.11
CA ASN A 14 24.70 8.83 33.49
C ASN A 14 23.46 8.76 34.42
N GLU A 15 23.29 9.74 35.30
CA GLU A 15 22.10 9.86 36.16
C GLU A 15 20.85 10.29 35.37
N ALA A 16 21.01 11.16 34.34
CA ALA A 16 19.89 11.64 33.52
C ALA A 16 19.36 10.60 32.53
N SER A 17 20.01 9.46 32.38
CA SER A 17 19.48 8.37 31.56
C SER A 17 18.42 7.64 32.36
N PRO A 18 17.10 7.80 32.05
CA PRO A 18 16.09 6.97 32.69
C PRO A 18 16.47 5.50 32.44
N PRO A 19 16.24 4.60 33.42
CA PRO A 19 16.54 3.19 33.24
C PRO A 19 15.85 2.77 31.96
N ARG A 20 16.62 2.39 30.93
CA ARG A 20 16.08 1.80 29.72
C ARG A 20 15.26 0.62 30.20
N ASN A 21 13.96 0.76 30.09
CA ASN A 21 13.07 -0.36 30.32
C ASN A 21 13.46 -1.44 29.28
N THR A 22 14.38 -2.30 29.68
CA THR A 22 14.88 -3.43 28.89
C THR A 22 13.85 -4.57 28.95
N GLY A 23 12.57 -4.24 29.16
CA GLY A 23 11.51 -5.16 28.89
C GLY A 23 11.69 -5.64 27.44
N THR A 24 12.29 -6.79 27.28
CA THR A 24 12.39 -7.50 26.01
C THR A 24 10.96 -7.68 25.54
N LEU A 25 10.54 -6.87 24.57
CA LEU A 25 9.31 -7.13 23.85
C LEU A 25 9.47 -8.54 23.30
N SER A 26 8.66 -9.48 23.79
CA SER A 26 8.68 -10.84 23.25
C SER A 26 8.35 -10.73 21.76
N SER A 27 9.17 -11.32 20.92
CA SER A 27 8.83 -11.43 19.50
C SER A 27 7.64 -12.37 19.34
N TYR A 28 6.86 -12.16 18.30
CA TYR A 28 5.77 -13.07 17.97
C TYR A 28 6.27 -14.51 17.83
N SER A 29 5.50 -15.45 18.34
CA SER A 29 5.72 -16.88 18.07
C SER A 29 5.60 -17.15 16.55
N SER A 30 6.18 -18.23 16.09
CA SER A 30 6.07 -18.63 14.68
C SER A 30 4.61 -18.80 14.24
N GLU A 31 3.74 -19.25 15.15
CA GLU A 31 2.32 -19.42 14.85
C GLU A 31 1.57 -18.08 14.79
N GLU A 32 1.84 -17.16 15.70
CA GLU A 32 1.27 -15.80 15.62
C GLU A 32 1.71 -15.08 14.36
N ASN A 33 3.00 -15.15 14.02
CA ASN A 33 3.51 -14.58 12.78
C ASN A 33 2.82 -15.20 11.54
N ARG A 34 2.62 -16.51 11.53
CA ARG A 34 1.89 -17.19 10.45
C ARG A 34 0.46 -16.70 10.32
N ARG A 35 -0.26 -16.53 11.44
CA ARG A 35 -1.65 -16.00 11.46
C ARG A 35 -1.71 -14.56 10.95
N ILE A 36 -0.79 -13.70 11.39
CA ILE A 36 -0.69 -12.31 10.92
C ILE A 36 -0.47 -12.27 9.41
N LEU A 37 0.51 -13.00 8.88
CA LEU A 37 0.77 -13.02 7.46
C LEU A 37 -0.37 -13.63 6.64
N GLN A 38 -1.10 -14.60 7.19
CA GLN A 38 -2.28 -15.18 6.54
C GLN A 38 -3.43 -14.16 6.46
N ALA A 39 -3.71 -13.43 7.54
CA ALA A 39 -4.70 -12.37 7.57
C ALA A 39 -4.35 -11.28 6.55
N ALA A 40 -3.11 -10.79 6.55
CA ALA A 40 -2.64 -9.78 5.61
C ALA A 40 -2.76 -10.25 4.13
N ARG A 41 -2.48 -11.54 3.84
CA ARG A 41 -2.71 -12.09 2.49
C ARG A 41 -4.18 -12.09 2.11
N SER A 42 -5.07 -12.40 3.05
CA SER A 42 -6.52 -12.37 2.82
C SER A 42 -6.98 -10.97 2.43
N ASP A 43 -6.54 -9.96 3.18
CA ASP A 43 -6.93 -8.58 2.96
C ASP A 43 -6.37 -8.02 1.64
N VAL A 44 -5.11 -8.34 1.33
CA VAL A 44 -4.49 -7.96 0.05
C VAL A 44 -5.21 -8.61 -1.13
N ARG A 45 -5.64 -9.87 -1.03
CA ARG A 45 -6.46 -10.50 -2.07
C ARG A 45 -7.81 -9.82 -2.23
N ALA A 46 -8.48 -9.53 -1.11
CA ALA A 46 -9.76 -8.82 -1.14
C ALA A 46 -9.63 -7.44 -1.80
N ALA A 47 -8.58 -6.68 -1.48
CA ALA A 47 -8.29 -5.41 -2.12
C ALA A 47 -8.06 -5.56 -3.63
N ALA A 48 -7.26 -6.55 -4.05
CA ALA A 48 -6.98 -6.80 -5.46
C ALA A 48 -8.24 -7.16 -6.25
N VAL A 49 -9.06 -8.06 -5.72
CA VAL A 49 -10.34 -8.46 -6.34
C VAL A 49 -11.27 -7.25 -6.47
N ARG A 50 -11.45 -6.50 -5.39
CA ARG A 50 -12.30 -5.31 -5.36
C ARG A 50 -11.88 -4.27 -6.39
N ILE A 51 -10.58 -3.93 -6.43
CA ILE A 51 -10.06 -2.88 -7.31
C ILE A 51 -10.09 -3.33 -8.77
N ARG A 52 -9.74 -4.58 -9.06
CA ARG A 52 -9.79 -5.12 -10.44
C ARG A 52 -11.22 -5.15 -10.96
N ALA A 53 -12.18 -5.62 -10.15
CA ALA A 53 -13.60 -5.60 -10.51
C ALA A 53 -14.12 -4.17 -10.76
N GLY A 54 -13.74 -3.20 -9.92
CA GLY A 54 -14.10 -1.79 -10.14
C GLY A 54 -13.50 -1.22 -11.43
N ARG A 55 -12.26 -1.54 -11.75
CA ARG A 55 -11.60 -1.10 -12.99
C ARG A 55 -12.19 -1.76 -14.24
N GLU A 56 -12.57 -3.02 -14.12
CA GLU A 56 -13.27 -3.74 -15.20
C GLU A 56 -14.64 -3.09 -15.46
N LEU A 57 -15.44 -2.86 -14.42
CA LEU A 57 -16.72 -2.17 -14.54
C LEU A 57 -16.58 -0.76 -15.15
N LEU A 58 -15.54 -0.01 -14.77
CA LEU A 58 -15.21 1.29 -15.38
C LEU A 58 -14.87 1.15 -16.87
N ALA A 59 -14.08 0.13 -17.23
CA ALA A 59 -13.73 -0.14 -18.61
C ALA A 59 -14.96 -0.52 -19.46
N ASP A 60 -15.84 -1.37 -18.92
CA ASP A 60 -17.11 -1.75 -19.55
C ASP A 60 -18.02 -0.53 -19.78
N TRP A 61 -18.12 0.34 -18.78
CA TRP A 61 -18.85 1.60 -18.91
C TRP A 61 -18.32 2.46 -20.08
N ARG A 62 -17.00 2.63 -20.14
CA ARG A 62 -16.35 3.43 -21.17
C ARG A 62 -16.49 2.85 -22.57
N ARG A 63 -16.61 1.54 -22.69
CA ARG A 63 -16.91 0.86 -23.98
C ARG A 63 -18.39 0.87 -24.36
N GLY A 64 -19.28 1.25 -23.43
CA GLY A 64 -20.72 1.22 -23.64
C GLY A 64 -21.35 -0.16 -23.41
N ASP A 65 -20.61 -1.13 -22.89
CA ASP A 65 -21.08 -2.51 -22.68
C ASP A 65 -22.17 -2.60 -21.59
N LEU A 66 -22.34 -1.54 -20.79
CA LEU A 66 -23.31 -1.48 -19.70
C LEU A 66 -24.69 -0.91 -20.12
N LEU A 67 -24.90 -0.49 -21.37
CA LEU A 67 -26.12 0.16 -21.81
C LEU A 67 -27.40 -0.70 -21.64
N HIS A 68 -27.27 -2.02 -21.65
CA HIS A 68 -28.37 -2.96 -21.47
C HIS A 68 -28.40 -3.63 -20.09
N GLN A 69 -27.53 -3.20 -19.20
CA GLN A 69 -27.46 -3.70 -17.82
C GLN A 69 -28.49 -2.97 -16.94
N PRO A 70 -28.84 -3.50 -15.75
CA PRO A 70 -29.69 -2.80 -14.78
C PRO A 70 -29.20 -1.38 -14.48
N GLU A 71 -30.15 -0.47 -14.24
CA GLU A 71 -29.85 0.96 -13.98
C GLU A 71 -28.80 1.15 -12.88
N GLU A 72 -28.83 0.33 -11.83
CA GLU A 72 -27.84 0.39 -10.75
C GLU A 72 -26.41 0.12 -11.26
N THR A 73 -26.25 -0.86 -12.17
CA THR A 73 -24.95 -1.18 -12.77
C THR A 73 -24.45 -0.04 -13.65
N GLN A 74 -25.36 0.56 -14.43
CA GLN A 74 -25.02 1.74 -15.25
C GLN A 74 -24.61 2.92 -14.37
N GLN A 75 -25.38 3.21 -13.31
CA GLN A 75 -25.06 4.28 -12.36
C GLN A 75 -23.74 4.04 -11.63
N ARG A 76 -23.39 2.79 -11.31
CA ARG A 76 -22.06 2.45 -10.75
C ARG A 76 -20.95 2.75 -11.75
N GLY A 77 -21.09 2.35 -13.01
CA GLY A 77 -20.12 2.65 -14.07
C GLY A 77 -19.92 4.17 -14.27
N GLU A 78 -21.03 4.93 -14.35
CA GLU A 78 -21.02 6.39 -14.43
C GLU A 78 -20.30 7.02 -13.23
N LEU A 79 -20.59 6.53 -12.01
CA LEU A 79 -19.97 7.04 -10.79
C LEU A 79 -18.46 6.79 -10.78
N LEU A 80 -18.01 5.59 -11.17
CA LEU A 80 -16.58 5.27 -11.21
C LEU A 80 -15.86 6.11 -12.28
N ASP A 81 -16.48 6.38 -13.43
CA ASP A 81 -15.93 7.25 -14.46
C ASP A 81 -15.83 8.70 -13.96
N HIS A 82 -16.82 9.18 -13.25
CA HIS A 82 -16.78 10.51 -12.64
C HIS A 82 -15.66 10.62 -11.59
N ILE A 83 -15.50 9.61 -10.72
CA ILE A 83 -14.43 9.58 -9.73
C ILE A 83 -13.06 9.58 -10.41
N ASP A 84 -12.86 8.75 -11.42
CA ASP A 84 -11.57 8.65 -12.12
C ASP A 84 -11.19 9.95 -12.85
N ARG A 85 -12.15 10.73 -13.34
CA ARG A 85 -11.89 12.00 -14.02
C ARG A 85 -11.75 13.20 -13.10
N HIS A 86 -12.50 13.20 -11.96
CA HIS A 86 -12.68 14.42 -11.15
C HIS A 86 -12.15 14.28 -9.71
N ASP A 87 -11.72 13.10 -9.29
CA ASP A 87 -11.29 12.80 -7.91
C ASP A 87 -12.34 13.16 -6.86
N ASP A 88 -13.61 13.18 -7.24
CA ASP A 88 -14.76 13.41 -6.36
C ASP A 88 -16.00 12.67 -6.90
N VAL A 89 -17.06 12.63 -6.10
CA VAL A 89 -18.37 12.11 -6.50
C VAL A 89 -19.27 13.24 -6.98
N PRO A 90 -20.29 12.95 -7.83
CA PRO A 90 -21.30 13.94 -8.20
C PRO A 90 -22.01 14.54 -6.98
N ARG A 91 -21.94 15.87 -6.83
CA ARG A 91 -22.52 16.61 -5.70
C ARG A 91 -23.57 17.62 -6.16
N TYR A 92 -24.41 18.03 -5.23
CA TYR A 92 -25.24 19.22 -5.41
C TYR A 92 -24.36 20.47 -5.41
N ALA A 93 -24.77 21.49 -6.15
CA ALA A 93 -24.01 22.74 -6.21
C ALA A 93 -23.85 23.35 -4.81
N SER A 94 -22.64 23.74 -4.45
CA SER A 94 -22.34 24.35 -3.15
C SER A 94 -22.89 25.77 -2.97
N LYS A 95 -23.30 26.42 -4.06
CA LYS A 95 -23.89 27.76 -4.14
C LYS A 95 -25.37 27.70 -4.57
N ALA A 96 -26.05 26.57 -4.42
CA ALA A 96 -27.48 26.56 -4.43
C ALA A 96 -27.99 27.59 -3.39
N SER A 97 -29.19 28.13 -3.56
CA SER A 97 -29.74 29.24 -2.76
C SER A 97 -29.29 29.25 -1.30
N PRO A 98 -29.01 30.41 -0.69
CA PRO A 98 -28.64 30.49 0.70
C PRO A 98 -29.62 29.70 1.57
N GLY A 99 -29.12 28.67 2.26
CA GLY A 99 -29.98 27.79 3.09
C GLY A 99 -30.32 26.43 2.47
N ASP A 100 -29.84 26.07 1.28
CA ASP A 100 -30.05 24.72 0.75
C ASP A 100 -29.31 23.66 1.62
N PRO A 101 -30.04 22.77 2.34
CA PRO A 101 -29.46 21.78 3.22
C PRO A 101 -28.68 20.70 2.47
N HIS A 102 -28.78 20.62 1.14
CA HIS A 102 -28.10 19.63 0.31
C HIS A 102 -26.84 20.18 -0.36
N ALA A 103 -26.53 21.48 -0.22
CA ALA A 103 -25.39 22.12 -0.83
C ALA A 103 -24.07 21.35 -0.51
N GLY A 104 -23.32 20.93 -1.54
CA GLY A 104 -22.08 20.19 -1.41
C GLY A 104 -22.21 18.72 -0.96
N LEU A 105 -23.42 18.23 -0.68
CA LEU A 105 -23.65 16.81 -0.40
C LEU A 105 -23.62 15.98 -1.69
N PRO A 106 -23.28 14.68 -1.61
CA PRO A 106 -23.41 13.77 -2.74
C PRO A 106 -24.85 13.73 -3.25
N LYS A 107 -25.03 13.60 -4.58
CA LYS A 107 -26.36 13.43 -5.16
C LYS A 107 -27.06 12.20 -4.58
N LYS A 108 -28.39 12.23 -4.47
CA LYS A 108 -29.19 11.13 -3.87
C LYS A 108 -28.91 9.77 -4.51
N TRP A 109 -28.73 9.71 -5.82
CA TRP A 109 -28.44 8.46 -6.50
C TRP A 109 -27.06 7.89 -6.12
N VAL A 110 -26.05 8.74 -5.87
CA VAL A 110 -24.74 8.33 -5.36
C VAL A 110 -24.89 7.73 -3.96
N ALA A 111 -25.64 8.41 -3.08
CA ALA A 111 -25.86 7.93 -1.71
C ALA A 111 -26.62 6.58 -1.67
N ARG A 112 -27.49 6.29 -2.65
CA ARG A 112 -28.16 4.98 -2.78
C ARG A 112 -27.21 3.84 -3.15
N LEU A 113 -26.16 4.13 -3.89
CA LEU A 113 -25.15 3.13 -4.28
C LEU A 113 -24.19 2.75 -3.15
N GLY A 114 -24.18 3.51 -2.04
CA GLY A 114 -23.36 3.24 -0.86
C GLY A 114 -22.55 4.43 -0.38
N PRO A 115 -21.69 4.23 0.63
CA PRO A 115 -20.83 5.27 1.18
C PRO A 115 -19.76 5.73 0.17
N VAL A 116 -19.46 7.03 0.17
CA VAL A 116 -18.43 7.60 -0.72
C VAL A 116 -17.07 6.90 -0.60
N PRO A 117 -16.57 6.54 0.60
CA PRO A 117 -15.31 5.81 0.73
C PRO A 117 -15.27 4.48 -0.03
N ASP A 118 -16.39 3.74 -0.10
CA ASP A 118 -16.46 2.45 -0.76
C ASP A 118 -16.35 2.58 -2.30
N HIS A 119 -16.88 3.68 -2.84
CA HIS A 119 -16.75 3.97 -4.27
C HIS A 119 -15.30 4.26 -4.66
N PHE A 120 -14.57 5.03 -3.84
CA PHE A 120 -13.13 5.24 -4.05
C PHE A 120 -12.33 3.96 -3.83
N ALA A 121 -12.68 3.16 -2.83
CA ALA A 121 -12.05 1.88 -2.57
C ALA A 121 -12.19 0.90 -3.75
N SER A 122 -13.23 1.04 -4.59
CA SER A 122 -13.39 0.23 -5.80
C SER A 122 -12.35 0.53 -6.88
N LEU A 123 -11.66 1.67 -6.84
CA LEU A 123 -10.62 2.04 -7.82
C LEU A 123 -9.22 2.14 -7.22
N HIS A 124 -9.12 2.39 -5.92
CA HIS A 124 -7.88 2.74 -5.23
C HIS A 124 -7.67 1.91 -3.96
N LEU A 125 -6.41 1.73 -3.59
CA LEU A 125 -6.05 1.23 -2.27
C LEU A 125 -6.51 2.22 -1.20
N THR A 126 -6.90 1.70 -0.04
CA THR A 126 -7.22 2.44 1.18
C THR A 126 -6.06 2.40 2.18
N GLY A 127 -6.15 3.18 3.26
CA GLY A 127 -5.16 3.12 4.34
C GLY A 127 -5.05 1.73 4.97
N PHE A 128 -6.16 0.99 5.08
CA PHE A 128 -6.18 -0.38 5.58
C PHE A 128 -5.45 -1.34 4.61
N ASP A 129 -5.72 -1.23 3.32
CA ASP A 129 -5.07 -2.09 2.32
C ASP A 129 -3.54 -1.91 2.33
N VAL A 130 -3.05 -0.66 2.37
CA VAL A 130 -1.60 -0.41 2.41
C VAL A 130 -0.95 -0.89 3.71
N GLY A 131 -1.70 -0.91 4.83
CA GLY A 131 -1.28 -1.55 6.07
C GLY A 131 -0.99 -3.04 5.86
N ALA A 132 -1.92 -3.77 5.25
CA ALA A 132 -1.77 -5.19 4.92
C ALA A 132 -0.56 -5.45 4.00
N PHE A 133 -0.38 -4.65 2.95
CA PHE A 133 0.80 -4.72 2.07
C PHE A 133 2.11 -4.48 2.83
N ALA A 134 2.14 -3.49 3.72
CA ALA A 134 3.32 -3.17 4.52
C ALA A 134 3.69 -4.33 5.45
N VAL A 135 2.69 -4.93 6.13
CA VAL A 135 2.89 -6.10 7.00
C VAL A 135 3.46 -7.28 6.22
N LEU A 136 2.94 -7.56 5.02
CA LEU A 136 3.47 -8.63 4.17
C LEU A 136 4.91 -8.36 3.74
N LEU A 137 5.21 -7.15 3.25
CA LEU A 137 6.57 -6.81 2.81
C LEU A 137 7.56 -6.86 3.98
N VAL A 138 7.20 -6.36 5.15
CA VAL A 138 8.02 -6.45 6.36
C VAL A 138 8.25 -7.90 6.77
N GLY A 139 7.19 -8.70 6.86
CA GLY A 139 7.27 -10.09 7.30
C GLY A 139 8.01 -11.01 6.32
N LEU A 140 7.87 -10.78 5.01
CA LEU A 140 8.55 -11.58 3.98
C LEU A 140 10.00 -11.17 3.74
N THR A 141 10.35 -9.89 3.97
CA THR A 141 11.71 -9.38 3.74
C THR A 141 12.55 -9.25 5.01
N GLY A 142 11.93 -9.24 6.18
CA GLY A 142 12.60 -8.95 7.46
C GLY A 142 13.10 -7.50 7.56
N GLN A 143 12.63 -6.60 6.69
CA GLN A 143 13.06 -5.21 6.70
C GLN A 143 12.23 -4.39 7.71
N ASN A 144 12.83 -3.32 8.23
CA ASN A 144 12.15 -2.41 9.14
C ASN A 144 11.00 -1.68 8.41
N PRO A 145 9.82 -1.52 9.04
CA PRO A 145 8.67 -0.81 8.46
C PRO A 145 9.01 0.58 7.91
N THR A 146 9.80 1.38 8.63
CA THR A 146 10.20 2.72 8.17
C THR A 146 11.09 2.69 6.93
N THR A 147 11.80 1.60 6.70
CA THR A 147 12.62 1.40 5.51
C THR A 147 11.73 1.02 4.32
N ILE A 148 10.79 0.09 4.52
CA ILE A 148 9.80 -0.30 3.51
C ILE A 148 8.92 0.88 3.11
N ALA A 149 8.49 1.72 4.07
CA ALA A 149 7.65 2.89 3.82
C ALA A 149 8.26 3.92 2.86
N LYS A 150 9.58 3.91 2.69
CA LYS A 150 10.33 4.82 1.80
C LYS A 150 10.73 4.17 0.48
N ALA A 151 10.34 2.94 0.24
CA ALA A 151 10.67 2.25 -1.02
C ALA A 151 10.03 2.97 -2.21
N THR A 152 10.76 3.03 -3.31
CA THR A 152 10.33 3.65 -4.56
C THR A 152 10.01 2.60 -5.62
N VAL A 153 9.34 3.02 -6.69
CA VAL A 153 9.03 2.16 -7.84
C VAL A 153 10.27 1.79 -8.64
N GLU A 154 11.35 2.54 -8.47
CA GLU A 154 12.60 2.23 -9.14
C GLU A 154 13.16 0.91 -8.64
N HIS A 155 13.34 -0.02 -9.56
CA HIS A 155 13.89 -1.33 -9.27
C HIS A 155 14.77 -1.80 -10.41
N HIS A 156 15.82 -2.53 -10.07
CA HIS A 156 16.66 -3.21 -11.04
C HIS A 156 16.22 -4.66 -11.19
N ARG A 157 16.13 -5.13 -12.44
CA ARG A 157 15.84 -6.51 -12.78
C ARG A 157 17.15 -7.19 -13.22
N PRO A 158 17.91 -7.81 -12.30
CA PRO A 158 19.24 -8.36 -12.62
C PRO A 158 19.21 -9.59 -13.55
N ASP A 159 18.05 -10.24 -13.62
CA ASP A 159 17.84 -11.46 -14.43
C ASP A 159 17.71 -11.18 -15.94
N GLY A 160 17.64 -9.92 -16.35
CA GLY A 160 17.58 -9.53 -17.77
C GLY A 160 16.53 -10.28 -18.59
N HIS A 161 15.55 -10.92 -17.93
CA HIS A 161 14.56 -11.84 -18.51
C HIS A 161 15.11 -13.17 -19.02
N ALA A 162 16.32 -13.56 -18.69
CA ALA A 162 16.99 -14.76 -19.20
C ALA A 162 16.70 -16.02 -18.35
N GLY A 163 15.41 -16.37 -18.15
CA GLY A 163 15.00 -17.70 -17.69
C GLY A 163 15.20 -18.04 -16.20
N GLY A 164 15.67 -17.10 -15.38
CA GLY A 164 15.71 -17.26 -13.92
C GLY A 164 14.38 -16.90 -13.23
N PRO A 165 14.19 -17.27 -11.96
CA PRO A 165 13.01 -16.88 -11.22
C PRO A 165 12.89 -15.36 -11.15
N PRO A 166 11.69 -14.77 -11.39
CA PRO A 166 11.52 -13.32 -11.42
C PRO A 166 11.98 -12.68 -10.11
N SER A 167 12.86 -11.71 -10.22
CA SER A 167 13.39 -10.96 -9.08
C SER A 167 13.49 -9.48 -9.39
N ALA A 168 13.42 -8.65 -8.36
CA ALA A 168 13.66 -7.22 -8.44
C ALA A 168 14.60 -6.80 -7.30
N ALA A 169 15.60 -6.00 -7.58
CA ALA A 169 16.41 -5.36 -6.55
C ALA A 169 15.86 -3.94 -6.33
N ILE A 170 15.39 -3.65 -5.12
CA ILE A 170 14.92 -2.33 -4.72
C ILE A 170 15.96 -1.67 -3.82
N ARG A 171 16.18 -0.38 -4.02
CA ARG A 171 17.07 0.41 -3.17
C ARG A 171 16.31 0.95 -1.97
N LEU A 172 16.80 0.64 -0.78
CA LEU A 172 16.23 1.07 0.48
C LEU A 172 17.17 2.05 1.19
N ASP A 173 16.60 3.10 1.79
CA ASP A 173 17.33 4.10 2.58
C ASP A 173 17.29 3.76 4.07
N LYS A 174 18.46 3.56 4.68
CA LYS A 174 18.67 3.35 6.13
C LYS A 174 19.57 4.45 6.71
N PRO A 175 19.05 5.65 7.01
CA PRO A 175 19.85 6.82 7.41
C PRO A 175 20.82 6.56 8.56
N ARG A 176 20.47 5.66 9.50
CA ARG A 176 21.30 5.32 10.66
C ARG A 176 22.64 4.65 10.30
N ARG A 177 22.85 4.25 9.05
CA ARG A 177 24.10 3.63 8.57
C ARG A 177 25.12 4.62 8.00
N GLY A 178 24.87 5.93 8.11
CA GLY A 178 25.80 6.96 7.64
C GLY A 178 26.08 6.83 6.13
N SER A 179 27.35 6.73 5.74
CA SER A 179 27.76 6.59 4.34
C SER A 179 27.25 5.32 3.66
N ARG A 180 26.89 4.29 4.42
CA ARG A 180 26.28 3.03 3.93
C ARG A 180 24.77 3.02 4.05
N ARG A 181 24.13 4.17 3.97
CA ARG A 181 22.68 4.34 4.16
C ARG A 181 21.83 3.62 3.10
N TYR A 182 22.35 3.50 1.88
CA TYR A 182 21.64 2.81 0.81
C TYR A 182 21.98 1.33 0.81
N MET A 183 20.98 0.52 0.58
CA MET A 183 21.10 -0.92 0.54
C MET A 183 20.14 -1.48 -0.51
N ASP A 184 20.65 -2.31 -1.42
CA ASP A 184 19.83 -3.03 -2.36
C ASP A 184 19.29 -4.31 -1.71
N VAL A 185 17.97 -4.52 -1.84
CA VAL A 185 17.29 -5.71 -1.32
C VAL A 185 16.69 -6.46 -2.50
N ALA A 186 17.10 -7.72 -2.65
CA ALA A 186 16.51 -8.58 -3.65
C ALA A 186 15.13 -9.06 -3.20
N LEU A 187 14.12 -8.76 -4.00
CA LEU A 187 12.79 -9.35 -3.90
C LEU A 187 12.73 -10.51 -4.88
N THR A 188 12.53 -11.71 -4.39
CA THR A 188 12.52 -12.92 -5.22
C THR A 188 11.12 -13.52 -5.27
N SER A 189 10.82 -14.26 -6.33
CA SER A 189 9.61 -15.06 -6.44
C SER A 189 9.69 -16.39 -5.68
N VAL A 190 10.87 -16.74 -5.12
CA VAL A 190 11.05 -17.94 -4.31
C VAL A 190 10.57 -17.67 -2.87
N PRO A 191 9.58 -18.40 -2.36
CA PRO A 191 9.13 -18.26 -0.99
C PRO A 191 10.27 -18.53 0.01
N PRO A 192 10.29 -17.86 1.18
CA PRO A 192 11.35 -18.05 2.18
C PRO A 192 11.54 -19.51 2.63
N TRP A 193 10.46 -20.28 2.72
CA TRP A 193 10.49 -21.68 3.13
C TRP A 193 11.08 -22.61 2.05
N ALA A 194 11.01 -22.22 0.76
CA ALA A 194 11.54 -23.01 -0.35
C ALA A 194 13.03 -22.79 -0.58
N ARG A 195 13.65 -21.81 0.09
CA ARG A 195 15.10 -21.51 -0.06
C ARG A 195 16.01 -22.59 0.56
N HIS A 196 15.47 -23.44 1.42
CA HIS A 196 16.22 -24.49 2.13
C HIS A 196 15.83 -25.87 1.61
N GLY A 197 16.27 -26.24 0.40
CA GLY A 197 16.29 -27.66 0.02
C GLY A 197 15.45 -28.12 -1.16
N MET A 198 15.05 -27.26 -2.09
CA MET A 198 14.48 -27.74 -3.35
C MET A 198 15.55 -27.78 -4.47
N PRO A 199 15.62 -28.90 -5.24
CA PRO A 199 16.34 -28.92 -6.50
C PRO A 199 15.68 -27.91 -7.46
N ALA A 200 16.50 -27.22 -8.24
CA ALA A 200 16.07 -26.27 -9.25
C ALA A 200 15.28 -27.01 -10.35
N GLY A 201 13.98 -27.10 -10.21
CA GLY A 201 13.11 -27.74 -11.16
C GLY A 201 11.64 -27.50 -10.83
N ASP A 202 10.94 -26.85 -11.74
CA ASP A 202 9.48 -26.82 -11.85
C ASP A 202 8.67 -25.96 -10.89
N THR A 203 8.98 -24.67 -10.78
CA THR A 203 7.97 -23.68 -10.34
C THR A 203 7.90 -22.50 -11.31
N ALA A 204 7.79 -22.78 -12.58
CA ALA A 204 7.35 -21.80 -13.58
C ALA A 204 5.84 -21.62 -13.50
N SER A 205 5.34 -21.01 -12.41
CA SER A 205 4.03 -20.38 -12.45
C SER A 205 4.10 -19.23 -13.45
N ARG A 206 3.30 -19.33 -14.52
CA ARG A 206 3.21 -18.28 -15.56
C ARG A 206 2.96 -16.93 -14.90
N PRO A 207 3.70 -15.87 -15.28
CA PRO A 207 3.38 -14.52 -14.85
C PRO A 207 1.99 -14.17 -15.39
N GLY A 208 0.99 -14.11 -14.54
CA GLY A 208 -0.34 -13.64 -14.91
C GLY A 208 -1.51 -14.20 -14.11
N ASP A 209 -1.48 -15.45 -13.66
CA ASP A 209 -2.72 -16.13 -13.22
C ASP A 209 -2.87 -16.39 -11.72
N THR A 210 -1.85 -16.23 -10.91
CA THR A 210 -1.98 -16.37 -9.45
C THR A 210 -1.14 -15.30 -8.74
N LEU A 211 -1.82 -14.47 -7.95
CA LEU A 211 -1.20 -13.53 -7.03
C LEU A 211 -0.32 -14.31 -6.03
N ASP A 212 0.98 -14.39 -6.30
CA ASP A 212 1.89 -15.07 -5.39
C ASP A 212 2.23 -14.16 -4.20
N LEU A 213 1.31 -14.13 -3.24
CA LEU A 213 1.45 -13.38 -1.99
C LEU A 213 2.34 -14.10 -0.96
N HIS A 214 2.96 -15.22 -1.32
CA HIS A 214 3.95 -15.91 -0.50
C HIS A 214 5.37 -15.41 -0.76
N THR A 215 5.56 -14.61 -1.79
CA THR A 215 6.86 -14.07 -2.17
C THR A 215 6.88 -12.54 -2.06
N PRO A 216 8.00 -11.96 -1.64
CA PRO A 216 8.12 -10.49 -1.58
C PRO A 216 8.03 -9.86 -2.98
N PHE A 217 8.45 -10.57 -4.04
CA PHE A 217 8.32 -10.10 -5.41
C PHE A 217 6.85 -9.98 -5.84
N GLY A 218 6.05 -11.05 -5.62
CA GLY A 218 4.64 -11.03 -5.99
C GLY A 218 3.84 -9.94 -5.27
N VAL A 219 4.09 -9.76 -3.96
CA VAL A 219 3.49 -8.68 -3.17
C VAL A 219 3.88 -7.30 -3.71
N TYR A 220 5.15 -7.11 -4.04
CA TYR A 220 5.67 -5.85 -4.58
C TYR A 220 5.05 -5.50 -5.94
N ILE A 221 5.03 -6.44 -6.89
CA ILE A 221 4.44 -6.22 -8.21
C ILE A 221 2.95 -5.90 -8.13
N LEU A 222 2.21 -6.62 -7.28
CA LEU A 222 0.80 -6.32 -7.06
C LEU A 222 0.60 -4.92 -6.48
N LEU A 223 1.41 -4.51 -5.50
CA LEU A 223 1.35 -3.16 -4.94
C LEU A 223 1.62 -2.10 -6.02
N LEU A 224 2.63 -2.32 -6.90
CA LEU A 224 2.90 -1.44 -8.02
C LEU A 224 1.70 -1.28 -8.96
N GLU A 225 1.01 -2.38 -9.28
CA GLU A 225 -0.19 -2.39 -10.13
C GLU A 225 -1.32 -1.58 -9.47
N LEU A 226 -1.66 -1.92 -8.23
CA LEU A 226 -2.84 -1.37 -7.57
C LEU A 226 -2.68 0.09 -7.17
N ALA A 227 -1.47 0.50 -6.77
CA ALA A 227 -1.17 1.88 -6.37
C ALA A 227 -0.89 2.83 -7.57
N ALA A 228 -0.72 2.31 -8.79
CA ALA A 228 -0.33 3.12 -9.96
C ALA A 228 -1.23 4.35 -10.19
N PRO A 229 -2.57 4.27 -10.14
CA PRO A 229 -3.41 5.45 -10.36
C PRO A 229 -3.22 6.52 -9.28
N ALA A 230 -3.11 6.13 -8.01
CA ALA A 230 -2.88 7.07 -6.91
C ALA A 230 -1.49 7.72 -7.00
N ARG A 231 -0.46 6.97 -7.42
CA ARG A 231 0.87 7.53 -7.69
C ARG A 231 0.84 8.57 -8.81
N GLY A 232 0.16 8.28 -9.91
CA GLY A 232 0.02 9.24 -11.01
C GLY A 232 -0.63 10.55 -10.59
N ARG A 233 -1.62 10.50 -9.67
CA ARG A 233 -2.28 11.70 -9.13
C ARG A 233 -1.41 12.50 -8.16
N LEU A 234 -0.46 11.85 -7.51
CA LEU A 234 0.45 12.48 -6.55
C LEU A 234 1.79 12.88 -7.18
N ASP A 235 2.02 12.50 -8.44
CA ASP A 235 3.33 12.64 -9.10
C ASP A 235 4.48 12.15 -8.20
N THR A 236 4.35 10.90 -7.72
CA THR A 236 5.28 10.30 -6.77
C THR A 236 5.82 8.97 -7.24
N ASP A 237 7.06 8.70 -6.93
CA ASP A 237 7.73 7.42 -7.14
C ASP A 237 7.64 6.46 -5.95
N VAL A 238 7.10 6.90 -4.80
CA VAL A 238 6.91 6.05 -3.62
C VAL A 238 5.91 4.93 -3.93
N ILE A 239 6.24 3.69 -3.56
CA ILE A 239 5.38 2.53 -3.86
C ILE A 239 4.03 2.58 -3.15
N PHE A 240 3.99 3.16 -1.94
CA PHE A 240 2.76 3.30 -1.16
C PHE A 240 2.05 4.58 -1.55
N ALA A 241 1.02 4.46 -2.36
CA ALA A 241 0.10 5.54 -2.68
C ALA A 241 -1.33 5.01 -2.59
N TRP A 242 -2.19 5.72 -1.87
CA TRP A 242 -3.56 5.30 -1.61
C TRP A 242 -4.51 6.49 -1.47
N TRP A 243 -5.80 6.20 -1.51
CA TRP A 243 -6.84 7.18 -1.21
C TRP A 243 -7.28 7.11 0.26
N SER A 244 -7.60 8.26 0.87
CA SER A 244 -8.08 8.40 2.24
C SER A 244 -9.21 9.43 2.32
N PRO A 245 -10.34 9.12 3.00
CA PRO A 245 -11.43 10.07 3.17
C PRO A 245 -11.05 11.31 4.00
N LYS A 246 -9.97 11.21 4.78
CA LYS A 246 -9.43 12.31 5.59
C LYS A 246 -8.52 13.22 4.76
N GLY A 247 -8.86 13.47 3.49
CA GLY A 247 -8.07 14.26 2.57
C GLY A 247 -7.90 15.72 2.97
N GLY A 248 -6.69 16.26 2.79
CA GLY A 248 -6.39 17.69 2.95
C GLY A 248 -7.10 18.56 1.91
N LYS A 249 -7.04 19.88 2.11
CA LYS A 249 -7.48 20.88 1.12
C LYS A 249 -6.41 20.99 0.03
N GLY A 250 -6.79 20.92 -1.24
CA GLY A 250 -5.86 21.16 -2.35
C GLY A 250 -5.94 20.11 -3.48
N ALA A 251 -5.07 20.24 -4.47
CA ALA A 251 -4.91 19.25 -5.54
C ALA A 251 -4.49 17.89 -4.96
N GLY A 252 -5.06 16.80 -5.48
CA GLY A 252 -4.84 15.46 -4.94
C GLY A 252 -5.66 15.17 -3.67
N ARG A 253 -6.82 15.79 -3.52
CA ARG A 253 -7.74 15.55 -2.38
C ARG A 253 -7.93 14.06 -2.15
N GLY A 254 -7.58 13.61 -0.92
CA GLY A 254 -7.75 12.23 -0.52
C GLY A 254 -6.57 11.32 -0.85
N TYR A 255 -5.64 11.68 -1.73
CA TYR A 255 -4.50 10.83 -2.00
C TYR A 255 -3.33 11.06 -1.03
N ARG A 256 -2.62 9.99 -0.70
CA ARG A 256 -1.53 9.96 0.27
C ARG A 256 -0.40 9.06 -0.25
N ASN A 257 0.85 9.41 0.08
CA ASN A 257 2.03 8.61 -0.25
C ASN A 257 2.98 8.42 0.94
N ARG A 258 2.55 8.80 2.15
CA ARG A 258 3.36 8.68 3.35
C ARG A 258 2.77 7.64 4.29
N LEU A 259 3.29 6.41 4.18
CA LEU A 259 2.98 5.36 5.14
C LEU A 259 3.61 5.71 6.48
N ASP A 260 2.80 5.80 7.52
CA ASP A 260 3.23 5.99 8.90
C ASP A 260 2.78 4.82 9.78
N HIS A 261 3.06 4.90 11.08
CA HIS A 261 2.71 3.84 12.02
C HIS A 261 1.19 3.66 12.20
N PHE A 262 0.37 4.65 11.83
CA PHE A 262 -1.10 4.53 11.98
C PHE A 262 -1.67 3.50 11.02
N GLN A 263 -1.25 3.45 9.75
CA GLN A 263 -1.75 2.45 8.81
C GLN A 263 -1.41 1.02 9.24
N ILE A 264 -0.23 0.81 9.83
CA ILE A 264 0.18 -0.52 10.32
C ILE A 264 -0.50 -0.88 11.65
N ARG A 265 -0.71 0.11 12.53
CA ARG A 265 -1.39 -0.08 13.80
C ARG A 265 -2.88 -0.30 13.65
N ASP A 266 -3.50 0.45 12.73
CA ASP A 266 -4.96 0.43 12.54
C ASP A 266 -5.39 -0.76 11.67
N TRP A 267 -4.43 -1.44 11.02
CA TRP A 267 -4.60 -2.75 10.41
C TRP A 267 -4.47 -3.84 11.47
#